data_0ee09e1466dcba3a9b575b47d622b153
#
_entry.id   0ee09e1466dcba3a9b575b47d622b153
#
_cell.length_a   1.000
_cell.length_b   1.000
_cell.length_c   1.000
_cell.angle_alpha   90.00
_cell.angle_beta   90.00
_cell.angle_gamma   90.00
#
_symmetry.space_group_name_H-M   'P 1'
#
loop_
_entity.id
_entity.type
_entity.pdbx_description
1 polymer ?
#
loop_
_entity_poly.entity_id
_entity_poly.type
_entity_poly.pdbx_seq_one_letter_code
_entity_poly.pdbx_strand_id
1 'polypeptide(L)'
;MPISPNRKLVVLDRDGVINVDSDAFIKTPDEWIALPGSLEAIARLNHAGYRVVVATNQSGIGRGLFDMAALNAMHLKMHRAAAAVGARIDAVFFCPHTAEDHCDCRKPKPGMMQMIAERFEIDPDHTPVVGDSLRDLQAGVVVGFQPHLVLTGKGKKTLAAGNLPPGTKVHDDLRAFALDFLSHEHE
;
A
#
# COMPACT_ATOMS: atom_id res chain seq x y z
N MET A 1 -25.22 -10.79 17.57
CA MET A 1 -24.50 -11.78 16.75
C MET A 1 -23.02 -11.51 16.92
N PRO A 2 -22.18 -12.48 17.26
CA PRO A 2 -20.75 -12.24 17.37
C PRO A 2 -20.23 -11.88 15.98
N ILE A 3 -19.53 -10.74 15.90
CA ILE A 3 -18.81 -10.29 14.72
C ILE A 3 -17.81 -11.39 14.38
N SER A 4 -17.88 -11.92 13.16
CA SER A 4 -16.95 -12.93 12.70
C SER A 4 -15.52 -12.44 12.88
N PRO A 5 -14.67 -13.09 13.67
CA PRO A 5 -13.31 -12.65 13.85
C PRO A 5 -12.57 -12.85 12.53
N ASN A 6 -11.78 -11.87 12.16
CA ASN A 6 -10.81 -11.91 11.08
C ASN A 6 -11.33 -11.57 9.68
N ARG A 7 -11.60 -10.31 9.44
CA ARG A 7 -11.59 -9.80 8.08
C ARG A 7 -10.13 -9.58 7.67
N LYS A 8 -9.50 -10.63 7.15
CA LYS A 8 -8.12 -10.60 6.66
C LYS A 8 -7.92 -9.50 5.63
N LEU A 9 -7.04 -8.54 5.92
CA LEU A 9 -6.77 -7.40 5.07
C LEU A 9 -5.28 -7.05 5.10
N VAL A 10 -4.76 -6.65 3.94
CA VAL A 10 -3.41 -6.10 3.79
C VAL A 10 -3.53 -4.72 3.15
N VAL A 11 -2.82 -3.73 3.71
CA VAL A 11 -2.75 -2.37 3.16
C VAL A 11 -1.41 -2.18 2.47
N LEU A 12 -1.44 -1.79 1.20
CA LEU A 12 -0.24 -1.57 0.38
C LEU A 12 -0.15 -0.11 -0.06
N ASP A 13 1.06 0.45 -0.04
CA ASP A 13 1.35 1.61 -0.89
C ASP A 13 1.38 1.19 -2.36
N ARG A 14 1.23 2.14 -3.27
CA ARG A 14 1.23 1.89 -4.71
C ARG A 14 2.64 2.03 -5.30
N ASP A 15 3.14 3.26 -5.35
CA ASP A 15 4.43 3.59 -5.98
C ASP A 15 5.59 3.05 -5.13
N GLY A 16 6.47 2.29 -5.74
CA GLY A 16 7.59 1.64 -5.06
C GLY A 16 7.25 0.31 -4.38
N VAL A 17 5.98 -0.10 -4.33
CA VAL A 17 5.49 -1.37 -3.78
C VAL A 17 4.85 -2.23 -4.86
N ILE A 18 3.83 -1.71 -5.54
CA ILE A 18 3.12 -2.41 -6.63
C ILE A 18 3.77 -2.10 -7.97
N ASN A 19 4.10 -0.84 -8.21
CA ASN A 19 4.69 -0.34 -9.46
C ASN A 19 5.99 0.41 -9.20
N VAL A 20 6.76 0.56 -10.26
CA VAL A 20 7.99 1.35 -10.26
C VAL A 20 7.70 2.78 -9.81
N ASP A 21 8.49 3.30 -8.88
CA ASP A 21 8.40 4.69 -8.41
C ASP A 21 9.18 5.64 -9.33
N SER A 22 8.83 6.92 -9.28
CA SER A 22 9.53 7.99 -10.00
C SER A 22 9.52 9.28 -9.18
N ASP A 23 10.68 9.92 -9.08
CA ASP A 23 10.78 11.26 -8.48
C ASP A 23 10.07 12.34 -9.30
N ALA A 24 9.78 12.05 -10.59
CA ALA A 24 9.01 12.90 -11.48
C ALA A 24 7.50 12.60 -11.48
N PHE A 25 7.03 11.78 -10.51
CA PHE A 25 5.67 11.25 -10.40
C PHE A 25 5.29 10.26 -11.53
N ILE A 26 4.31 9.44 -11.27
CA ILE A 26 3.65 8.59 -12.27
C ILE A 26 2.39 9.34 -12.71
N LYS A 27 2.37 9.85 -13.93
CA LYS A 27 1.40 10.83 -14.42
C LYS A 27 0.43 10.27 -15.47
N THR A 28 0.82 9.17 -16.11
CA THR A 28 0.06 8.56 -17.20
C THR A 28 0.02 7.05 -17.07
N PRO A 29 -0.96 6.36 -17.70
CA PRO A 29 -0.97 4.91 -17.74
C PRO A 29 0.31 4.29 -18.35
N ASP A 30 0.94 4.96 -19.32
CA ASP A 30 2.17 4.45 -19.95
C ASP A 30 3.35 4.47 -18.98
N GLU A 31 3.39 5.40 -18.03
CA GLU A 31 4.41 5.48 -16.99
C GLU A 31 4.18 4.46 -15.85
N TRP A 32 2.95 3.92 -15.73
CA TRP A 32 2.65 2.92 -14.72
C TRP A 32 3.14 1.55 -15.18
N ILE A 33 4.16 1.03 -14.50
CA ILE A 33 4.80 -0.25 -14.80
C ILE A 33 4.85 -1.07 -13.51
N ALA A 34 4.24 -2.26 -13.48
CA ALA A 34 4.27 -3.13 -12.32
C ALA A 34 5.71 -3.56 -12.00
N LEU A 35 6.04 -3.61 -10.71
CA LEU A 35 7.29 -4.22 -10.24
C LEU A 35 7.22 -5.74 -10.48
N PRO A 36 8.35 -6.38 -10.82
CA PRO A 36 8.38 -7.83 -11.02
C PRO A 36 7.86 -8.58 -9.78
N GLY A 37 6.92 -9.50 -9.98
CA GLY A 37 6.36 -10.33 -8.91
C GLY A 37 5.37 -9.65 -7.97
N SER A 38 5.10 -8.34 -8.11
CA SER A 38 4.21 -7.61 -7.20
C SER A 38 2.75 -8.02 -7.36
N LEU A 39 2.29 -8.18 -8.60
CA LEU A 39 0.90 -8.58 -8.86
C LEU A 39 0.64 -10.04 -8.49
N GLU A 40 1.62 -10.91 -8.72
CA GLU A 40 1.57 -12.32 -8.30
C GLU A 40 1.57 -12.45 -6.77
N ALA A 41 2.27 -11.55 -6.07
CA ALA A 41 2.21 -11.48 -4.61
C ALA A 41 0.80 -11.12 -4.12
N ILE A 42 0.13 -10.17 -4.77
CA ILE A 42 -1.26 -9.81 -4.48
C ILE A 42 -2.19 -11.02 -4.74
N ALA A 43 -2.01 -11.72 -5.87
CA ALA A 43 -2.79 -12.93 -6.17
C ALA A 43 -2.62 -13.99 -5.07
N ARG A 44 -1.41 -14.18 -4.55
CA ARG A 44 -1.11 -15.12 -3.46
C ARG A 44 -1.82 -14.73 -2.16
N LEU A 45 -1.80 -13.44 -1.80
CA LEU A 45 -2.53 -12.93 -0.64
C LEU A 45 -4.05 -13.13 -0.79
N ASN A 46 -4.60 -12.85 -1.97
CA ASN A 46 -6.01 -13.09 -2.25
C ASN A 46 -6.38 -14.57 -2.13
N HIS A 47 -5.52 -15.46 -2.60
CA HIS A 47 -5.72 -16.92 -2.52
C HIS A 47 -5.78 -17.42 -1.07
N ALA A 48 -5.00 -16.77 -0.20
CA ALA A 48 -5.00 -17.04 1.24
C ALA A 48 -6.17 -16.36 2.00
N GLY A 49 -7.08 -15.72 1.27
CA GLY A 49 -8.28 -15.09 1.81
C GLY A 49 -8.12 -13.63 2.24
N TYR A 50 -6.98 -13.00 1.95
CA TYR A 50 -6.75 -11.59 2.25
C TYR A 50 -7.39 -10.68 1.20
N ARG A 51 -8.10 -9.66 1.66
CA ARG A 51 -8.44 -8.49 0.86
C ARG A 51 -7.21 -7.59 0.78
N VAL A 52 -6.99 -7.00 -0.38
CA VAL A 52 -5.87 -6.08 -0.62
C VAL A 52 -6.42 -4.70 -0.90
N VAL A 53 -5.97 -3.73 -0.11
CA VAL A 53 -6.36 -2.32 -0.22
C VAL A 53 -5.11 -1.48 -0.44
N VAL A 54 -5.21 -0.51 -1.34
CA VAL A 54 -4.13 0.44 -1.63
C VAL A 54 -4.38 1.74 -0.88
N ALA A 55 -3.33 2.30 -0.25
CA ALA A 55 -3.33 3.62 0.38
C ALA A 55 -2.14 4.43 -0.15
N THR A 56 -2.39 5.38 -1.04
CA THR A 56 -1.34 6.08 -1.80
C THR A 56 -1.44 7.60 -1.73
N ASN A 57 -0.30 8.27 -1.51
CA ASN A 57 -0.19 9.72 -1.71
C ASN A 57 -0.05 10.02 -3.20
N GLN A 58 -0.89 10.91 -3.72
CA GLN A 58 -0.93 11.32 -5.13
C GLN A 58 -0.91 12.84 -5.26
N SER A 59 0.09 13.48 -4.67
CA SER A 59 0.22 14.95 -4.64
C SER A 59 0.45 15.59 -6.01
N GLY A 60 0.76 14.78 -7.03
CA GLY A 60 0.83 15.26 -8.42
C GLY A 60 -0.48 15.91 -8.88
N ILE A 61 -1.64 15.47 -8.35
CA ILE A 61 -2.94 16.10 -8.60
C ILE A 61 -2.95 17.52 -8.01
N GLY A 62 -2.63 17.65 -6.72
CA GLY A 62 -2.57 18.95 -6.06
C GLY A 62 -1.54 19.91 -6.64
N ARG A 63 -0.50 19.36 -7.27
CA ARG A 63 0.53 20.14 -8.00
C ARG A 63 0.14 20.47 -9.43
N GLY A 64 -0.99 20.00 -9.92
CA GLY A 64 -1.44 20.22 -11.29
C GLY A 64 -0.67 19.45 -12.35
N LEU A 65 0.05 18.38 -11.97
CA LEU A 65 0.85 17.57 -12.91
C LEU A 65 0.01 16.55 -13.69
N PHE A 66 -1.08 16.10 -13.11
CA PHE A 66 -2.10 15.27 -13.74
C PHE A 66 -3.43 15.42 -12.99
N ASP A 67 -4.51 14.99 -13.60
CA ASP A 67 -5.87 15.11 -13.07
C ASP A 67 -6.46 13.77 -12.61
N MET A 68 -7.71 13.82 -12.11
CA MET A 68 -8.43 12.63 -11.68
C MET A 68 -8.69 11.65 -12.83
N ALA A 69 -8.87 12.12 -14.06
CA ALA A 69 -9.05 11.24 -15.22
C ALA A 69 -7.79 10.42 -15.49
N ALA A 70 -6.61 11.04 -15.38
CA ALA A 70 -5.33 10.35 -15.52
C ALA A 70 -5.11 9.34 -14.38
N LEU A 71 -5.43 9.69 -13.13
CA LEU A 71 -5.34 8.77 -12.01
C LEU A 71 -6.27 7.56 -12.21
N ASN A 72 -7.51 7.79 -12.61
CA ASN A 72 -8.47 6.72 -12.87
C ASN A 72 -7.99 5.81 -14.01
N ALA A 73 -7.39 6.35 -15.06
CA ALA A 73 -6.83 5.57 -16.16
C ALA A 73 -5.64 4.70 -15.71
N MET A 74 -4.76 5.24 -14.86
CA MET A 74 -3.66 4.48 -14.26
C MET A 74 -4.18 3.34 -13.37
N HIS A 75 -5.18 3.61 -12.54
CA HIS A 75 -5.79 2.59 -11.67
C HIS A 75 -6.55 1.53 -12.47
N LEU A 76 -7.20 1.91 -13.58
CA LEU A 76 -7.82 0.93 -14.49
C LEU A 76 -6.76 -0.01 -15.08
N LYS A 77 -5.61 0.51 -15.51
CA LYS A 77 -4.49 -0.32 -15.98
C LYS A 77 -4.00 -1.25 -14.87
N MET A 78 -3.83 -0.74 -13.65
CA MET A 78 -3.44 -1.54 -12.49
C MET A 78 -4.41 -2.70 -12.23
N HIS A 79 -5.72 -2.42 -12.20
CA HIS A 79 -6.74 -3.44 -11.99
C HIS A 79 -6.76 -4.50 -13.10
N ARG A 80 -6.59 -4.10 -14.36
CA ARG A 80 -6.52 -5.02 -15.50
C ARG A 80 -5.27 -5.89 -15.43
N ALA A 81 -4.13 -5.31 -15.12
CA ALA A 81 -2.88 -6.06 -14.95
C ALA A 81 -2.96 -7.05 -13.78
N ALA A 82 -3.57 -6.66 -12.66
CA ALA A 82 -3.83 -7.55 -11.52
C ALA A 82 -4.75 -8.70 -11.92
N ALA A 83 -5.88 -8.42 -12.59
CA ALA A 83 -6.83 -9.44 -13.03
C ALA A 83 -6.20 -10.45 -13.99
N ALA A 84 -5.26 -10.03 -14.84
CA ALA A 84 -4.56 -10.89 -15.78
C ALA A 84 -3.73 -11.99 -15.10
N VAL A 85 -3.31 -11.79 -13.84
CA VAL A 85 -2.60 -12.79 -13.03
C VAL A 85 -3.46 -13.39 -11.92
N GLY A 86 -4.78 -13.17 -11.95
CA GLY A 86 -5.70 -13.68 -10.93
C GLY A 86 -5.66 -12.91 -9.60
N ALA A 87 -5.13 -11.71 -9.60
CA ALA A 87 -5.10 -10.82 -8.45
C ALA A 87 -6.30 -9.86 -8.44
N ARG A 88 -6.70 -9.43 -7.24
CA ARG A 88 -7.73 -8.42 -7.03
C ARG A 88 -7.27 -7.39 -6.01
N ILE A 89 -7.49 -6.11 -6.34
CA ILE A 89 -7.37 -4.99 -5.42
C ILE A 89 -8.79 -4.56 -5.05
N ASP A 90 -9.14 -4.65 -3.78
CA ASP A 90 -10.53 -4.48 -3.30
C ASP A 90 -10.93 -3.00 -3.21
N ALA A 91 -9.98 -2.12 -2.91
CA ALA A 91 -10.19 -0.67 -2.88
C ALA A 91 -8.88 0.09 -3.04
N VAL A 92 -8.98 1.33 -3.50
CA VAL A 92 -7.87 2.28 -3.57
C VAL A 92 -8.27 3.55 -2.83
N PHE A 93 -7.50 3.87 -1.78
CA PHE A 93 -7.57 5.15 -1.08
C PHE A 93 -6.40 6.01 -1.52
N PHE A 94 -6.64 7.27 -1.82
CA PHE A 94 -5.59 8.18 -2.24
C PHE A 94 -5.75 9.55 -1.61
N CYS A 95 -4.63 10.24 -1.42
CA CYS A 95 -4.60 11.63 -1.00
C CYS A 95 -4.07 12.48 -2.16
N PRO A 96 -4.87 13.39 -2.72
CA PRO A 96 -4.44 14.25 -3.83
C PRO A 96 -3.68 15.50 -3.35
N HIS A 97 -3.62 15.75 -2.05
CA HIS A 97 -3.13 16.98 -1.48
C HIS A 97 -1.60 17.05 -1.43
N THR A 98 -1.09 18.27 -1.48
CA THR A 98 0.32 18.58 -1.18
C THR A 98 0.53 18.70 0.34
N ALA A 99 1.77 18.87 0.77
CA ALA A 99 2.07 19.06 2.20
C ALA A 99 1.52 20.39 2.73
N GLU A 100 1.47 21.41 1.89
CA GLU A 100 0.99 22.75 2.21
C GLU A 100 -0.53 22.81 2.43
N ASP A 101 -1.29 21.82 1.97
CA ASP A 101 -2.73 21.76 2.16
C ASP A 101 -3.14 21.36 3.59
N HIS A 102 -2.21 20.89 4.40
CA HIS A 102 -2.41 20.51 5.80
C HIS A 102 -3.60 19.57 6.05
N CYS A 103 -3.89 18.67 5.10
CA CYS A 103 -4.96 17.68 5.23
C CYS A 103 -4.61 16.59 6.25
N ASP A 104 -5.60 15.81 6.67
CA ASP A 104 -5.42 14.68 7.59
C ASP A 104 -5.15 13.35 6.87
N CYS A 105 -5.39 13.27 5.55
CA CYS A 105 -5.26 12.04 4.79
C CYS A 105 -3.86 11.76 4.25
N ARG A 106 -3.00 12.77 4.08
CA ARG A 106 -1.66 12.59 3.53
C ARG A 106 -0.75 11.88 4.52
N LYS A 107 -0.23 10.69 4.14
CA LYS A 107 0.79 9.99 4.93
C LYS A 107 2.01 10.91 5.12
N PRO A 108 2.60 11.03 6.33
CA PRO A 108 2.49 10.11 7.47
C PRO A 108 1.29 10.31 8.39
N LYS A 109 0.36 11.23 8.10
CA LYS A 109 -0.87 11.36 8.88
C LYS A 109 -1.76 10.13 8.68
N PRO A 110 -2.53 9.72 9.71
CA PRO A 110 -3.22 8.43 9.72
C PRO A 110 -4.58 8.41 9.02
N GLY A 111 -5.06 9.54 8.47
CA GLY A 111 -6.44 9.67 8.02
C GLY A 111 -6.90 8.60 7.02
N MET A 112 -6.07 8.25 6.02
CA MET A 112 -6.43 7.16 5.10
C MET A 112 -6.49 5.80 5.80
N MET A 113 -5.57 5.52 6.74
CA MET A 113 -5.55 4.26 7.48
C MET A 113 -6.76 4.13 8.42
N GLN A 114 -7.18 5.22 9.05
CA GLN A 114 -8.41 5.28 9.84
C GLN A 114 -9.64 4.97 8.99
N MET A 115 -9.76 5.61 7.83
CA MET A 115 -10.86 5.35 6.88
C MET A 115 -10.90 3.89 6.42
N ILE A 116 -9.74 3.27 6.19
CA ILE A 116 -9.64 1.85 5.83
C ILE A 116 -10.11 0.98 7.00
N ALA A 117 -9.63 1.24 8.21
CA ALA A 117 -10.01 0.46 9.39
C ALA A 117 -11.52 0.50 9.64
N GLU A 118 -12.13 1.68 9.55
CA GLU A 118 -13.58 1.87 9.71
C GLU A 118 -14.39 1.18 8.61
N ARG A 119 -14.00 1.40 7.34
CA ARG A 119 -14.76 0.86 6.20
C ARG A 119 -14.76 -0.67 6.15
N PHE A 120 -13.65 -1.28 6.52
CA PHE A 120 -13.49 -2.74 6.43
C PHE A 120 -13.76 -3.45 7.76
N GLU A 121 -13.99 -2.69 8.86
CA GLU A 121 -14.23 -3.22 10.20
C GLU A 121 -13.19 -4.28 10.56
N ILE A 122 -11.91 -3.92 10.38
CA ILE A 122 -10.78 -4.81 10.58
C ILE A 122 -10.23 -4.72 12.00
N ASP A 123 -9.46 -5.75 12.38
CA ASP A 123 -8.63 -5.72 13.57
C ASP A 123 -7.26 -5.10 13.22
N PRO A 124 -6.95 -3.89 13.72
CA PRO A 124 -5.71 -3.22 13.40
C PRO A 124 -4.46 -4.03 13.77
N ASP A 125 -4.48 -4.71 14.93
CA ASP A 125 -3.32 -5.44 15.46
C ASP A 125 -2.91 -6.64 14.59
N HIS A 126 -3.80 -7.08 13.69
CA HIS A 126 -3.56 -8.18 12.75
C HIS A 126 -3.53 -7.72 11.27
N THR A 127 -3.45 -6.41 11.06
CA THR A 127 -3.45 -5.85 9.70
C THR A 127 -2.06 -5.32 9.33
N PRO A 128 -1.37 -5.93 8.37
CA PRO A 128 -0.10 -5.40 7.89
C PRO A 128 -0.30 -4.16 7.00
N VAL A 129 0.59 -3.17 7.17
CA VAL A 129 0.81 -2.08 6.23
C VAL A 129 2.18 -2.24 5.59
N VAL A 130 2.20 -2.27 4.26
CA VAL A 130 3.42 -2.48 3.47
C VAL A 130 3.74 -1.23 2.68
N GLY A 131 4.93 -0.68 2.89
CA GLY A 131 5.40 0.52 2.20
C GLY A 131 6.89 0.48 1.93
N ASP A 132 7.36 1.40 1.08
CA ASP A 132 8.77 1.62 0.78
C ASP A 132 9.33 2.86 1.49
N SER A 133 8.47 3.62 2.18
CA SER A 133 8.87 4.86 2.87
C SER A 133 8.42 4.90 4.32
N LEU A 134 9.16 5.65 5.14
CA LEU A 134 8.86 5.82 6.56
C LEU A 134 7.43 6.33 6.81
N ARG A 135 6.94 7.23 5.96
CA ARG A 135 5.60 7.82 6.08
C ARG A 135 4.47 6.79 5.96
N ASP A 136 4.67 5.73 5.17
CA ASP A 136 3.68 4.64 5.05
C ASP A 136 3.54 3.89 6.37
N LEU A 137 4.69 3.54 6.95
CA LEU A 137 4.76 2.79 8.19
C LEU A 137 4.23 3.61 9.37
N GLN A 138 4.63 4.88 9.45
CA GLN A 138 4.17 5.80 10.50
C GLN A 138 2.66 5.97 10.47
N ALA A 139 2.07 6.18 9.29
CA ALA A 139 0.62 6.31 9.16
C ALA A 139 -0.12 5.05 9.65
N GLY A 140 0.42 3.86 9.35
CA GLY A 140 -0.17 2.59 9.76
C GLY A 140 -0.07 2.33 11.26
N VAL A 141 1.10 2.54 11.87
CA VAL A 141 1.30 2.24 13.31
C VAL A 141 0.47 3.13 14.22
N VAL A 142 0.12 4.35 13.81
CA VAL A 142 -0.77 5.24 14.58
C VAL A 142 -2.15 4.59 14.79
N VAL A 143 -2.62 3.79 13.85
CA VAL A 143 -3.91 3.07 13.96
C VAL A 143 -3.75 1.61 14.41
N GLY A 144 -2.52 1.18 14.73
CA GLY A 144 -2.22 -0.16 15.25
C GLY A 144 -1.81 -1.18 14.19
N PHE A 145 -1.63 -0.79 12.92
CA PHE A 145 -1.21 -1.71 11.87
C PHE A 145 0.23 -2.18 12.05
N GLN A 146 0.51 -3.40 11.62
CA GLN A 146 1.85 -3.99 11.65
C GLN A 146 2.71 -3.45 10.51
N PRO A 147 3.88 -2.79 10.79
CA PRO A 147 4.68 -2.17 9.76
C PRO A 147 5.59 -3.16 9.04
N HIS A 148 5.55 -3.14 7.72
CA HIS A 148 6.42 -3.91 6.83
C HIS A 148 7.06 -2.99 5.80
N LEU A 149 8.40 -2.98 5.74
CA LEU A 149 9.17 -2.23 4.75
C LEU A 149 9.59 -3.16 3.62
N VAL A 150 9.35 -2.75 2.37
CA VAL A 150 9.95 -3.39 1.20
C VAL A 150 11.12 -2.57 0.68
N LEU A 151 12.16 -3.24 0.17
CA LEU A 151 13.40 -2.59 -0.28
C LEU A 151 13.34 -2.11 -1.74
N THR A 152 12.23 -2.32 -2.42
CA THR A 152 11.92 -1.69 -3.72
C THR A 152 11.64 -0.20 -3.55
N GLY A 153 11.51 0.53 -4.64
CA GLY A 153 11.27 1.97 -4.60
C GLY A 153 12.31 2.71 -3.76
N LYS A 154 11.88 3.40 -2.74
CA LYS A 154 12.71 4.15 -1.78
C LYS A 154 13.17 3.30 -0.58
N GLY A 155 12.79 2.02 -0.53
CA GLY A 155 12.97 1.18 0.64
C GLY A 155 14.40 1.06 1.16
N LYS A 156 15.39 0.90 0.28
CA LYS A 156 16.82 0.88 0.68
C LYS A 156 17.26 2.18 1.32
N LYS A 157 16.83 3.33 0.77
CA LYS A 157 17.11 4.65 1.33
C LYS A 157 16.42 4.83 2.68
N THR A 158 15.18 4.37 2.80
CA THR A 158 14.40 4.41 4.04
C THR A 158 15.07 3.58 5.13
N LEU A 159 15.51 2.35 4.81
CA LEU A 159 16.23 1.50 5.75
C LEU A 159 17.54 2.14 6.21
N ALA A 160 18.33 2.69 5.27
CA ALA A 160 19.60 3.33 5.56
C ALA A 160 19.45 4.60 6.45
N ALA A 161 18.35 5.34 6.29
CA ALA A 161 18.06 6.52 7.12
C ALA A 161 17.70 6.15 8.57
N GLY A 162 17.22 4.93 8.81
CA GLY A 162 16.82 4.46 10.14
C GLY A 162 15.49 5.05 10.60
N ASN A 163 15.27 5.08 11.92
CA ASN A 163 14.05 5.58 12.56
C ASN A 163 12.78 4.81 12.19
N LEU A 164 12.92 3.55 11.82
CA LEU A 164 11.76 2.70 11.55
C LEU A 164 10.92 2.49 12.82
N PRO A 165 9.60 2.45 12.72
CA PRO A 165 8.75 2.10 13.85
C PRO A 165 9.17 0.77 14.49
N PRO A 166 9.06 0.63 15.82
CA PRO A 166 9.34 -0.65 16.49
C PRO A 166 8.51 -1.79 15.89
N GLY A 167 9.12 -2.96 15.75
CA GLY A 167 8.46 -4.14 15.17
C GLY A 167 8.40 -4.16 13.64
N THR A 168 9.00 -3.17 12.95
CA THR A 168 9.05 -3.19 11.49
C THR A 168 9.83 -4.41 10.98
N LYS A 169 9.16 -5.21 10.14
CA LYS A 169 9.80 -6.28 9.37
C LYS A 169 10.25 -5.76 8.02
N VAL A 170 11.38 -6.25 7.53
CA VAL A 170 12.00 -5.80 6.27
C VAL A 170 12.02 -6.95 5.27
N HIS A 171 11.60 -6.68 4.03
CA HIS A 171 11.53 -7.66 2.95
C HIS A 171 12.16 -7.08 1.68
N ASP A 172 12.74 -7.92 0.84
CA ASP A 172 13.37 -7.49 -0.41
C ASP A 172 12.35 -6.81 -1.36
N ASP A 173 11.15 -7.37 -1.43
CA ASP A 173 10.04 -6.90 -2.27
C ASP A 173 8.69 -7.38 -1.74
N LEU A 174 7.61 -7.05 -2.45
CA LEU A 174 6.25 -7.46 -2.08
C LEU A 174 6.07 -9.00 -2.14
N ARG A 175 6.80 -9.68 -3.03
CA ARG A 175 6.77 -11.14 -3.13
C ARG A 175 7.37 -11.78 -1.88
N ALA A 176 8.52 -11.29 -1.43
CA ALA A 176 9.16 -11.76 -0.20
C ALA A 176 8.28 -11.51 1.02
N PHE A 177 7.64 -10.33 1.10
CA PHE A 177 6.64 -10.05 2.13
C PHE A 177 5.52 -11.08 2.13
N ALA A 178 4.88 -11.33 1.00
CA ALA A 178 3.73 -12.24 0.92
C ALA A 178 4.12 -13.68 1.32
N LEU A 179 5.30 -14.15 0.93
CA LEU A 179 5.80 -15.47 1.30
C LEU A 179 6.06 -15.58 2.81
N ASP A 180 6.76 -14.61 3.39
CA ASP A 180 7.07 -14.59 4.83
C ASP A 180 5.78 -14.45 5.66
N PHE A 181 4.94 -13.50 5.32
CA PHE A 181 3.71 -13.22 6.05
C PHE A 181 2.77 -14.43 6.11
N LEU A 182 2.56 -15.09 4.98
CA LEU A 182 1.67 -16.25 4.90
C LEU A 182 2.25 -17.51 5.55
N SER A 183 3.58 -17.63 5.67
CA SER A 183 4.21 -18.78 6.34
C SER A 183 3.94 -18.80 7.85
N HIS A 184 3.81 -17.62 8.48
CA HIS A 184 3.56 -17.47 9.92
C HIS A 184 2.09 -17.56 10.32
N GLU A 185 1.14 -17.59 9.35
CA GLU A 185 -0.28 -17.74 9.66
C GLU A 185 -0.70 -19.20 9.95
N HIS A 186 0.17 -20.16 9.72
CA HIS A 186 -0.12 -21.59 9.91
C HIS A 186 0.45 -22.13 11.24
N GLU A 187 1.06 -21.27 12.07
CA GLU A 187 1.50 -21.59 13.40
C GLU A 187 0.49 -21.10 14.47
#